data_a2141f5fc16e19fbc0a3a22eb3d8aa00
#
_entry.id   a2141f5fc16e19fbc0a3a22eb3d8aa00
#
_cell.length_a   1.000
_cell.length_b   1.000
_cell.length_c   1.000
_cell.angle_alpha   90.00
_cell.angle_beta   90.00
_cell.angle_gamma   90.00
#
_symmetry.space_group_name_H-M   'P 1'
#
loop_
_entity.id
_entity.type
_entity.pdbx_description
1 polymer ?
#
loop_
_entity_poly.entity_id
_entity_poly.type
_entity_poly.pdbx_seq_one_letter_code
_entity_poly.pdbx_strand_id
1 'polypeptide(L)'
;MKRAIPDTNFYELMLKYLEIEKIRKFKESGSIIFYGADIIRKELRDTPKTKTGIVRNRILRLRSALLLVYDLLVGKHQYQIDQKSSQLADEYYIAYKVLNGKIPKDEIINDFKIVACASVHDIDVLVSNDNKTMLSPESKKAYNSVNEINKLKTPDFIGFEEFKKFLRGVKLD
;
A
#
# COMPACT_ATOMS: atom_id res chain seq x y z
N MET A 1 -1.17 -9.68 16.18
CA MET A 1 -0.17 -9.08 15.28
C MET A 1 -0.79 -8.96 13.91
N LYS A 2 -0.94 -7.73 13.37
CA LYS A 2 -1.52 -7.52 12.04
C LYS A 2 -0.45 -7.42 10.96
N ARG A 3 -0.76 -7.88 9.75
CA ARG A 3 0.08 -7.80 8.55
C ARG A 3 -0.45 -6.69 7.66
N ALA A 4 0.39 -5.73 7.25
CA ALA A 4 -0.04 -4.58 6.47
C ALA A 4 0.83 -4.36 5.23
N ILE A 5 0.21 -3.95 4.13
CA ILE A 5 0.89 -3.38 2.95
C ILE A 5 0.50 -1.91 2.85
N PRO A 6 1.44 -0.97 3.03
CA PRO A 6 1.25 0.42 2.68
C PRO A 6 1.43 0.64 1.17
N ASP A 7 0.60 1.48 0.57
CA ASP A 7 0.77 1.90 -0.82
C ASP A 7 1.90 2.94 -0.98
N THR A 8 2.18 3.34 -2.21
CA THR A 8 3.29 4.25 -2.55
C THR A 8 3.16 5.61 -1.85
N ASN A 9 1.95 6.18 -1.79
CA ASN A 9 1.70 7.50 -1.19
C ASN A 9 1.95 7.52 0.33
N PHE A 10 1.80 6.40 0.99
CA PHE A 10 2.04 6.26 2.41
C PHE A 10 3.47 6.68 2.81
N TYR A 11 4.46 6.33 2.01
CA TYR A 11 5.87 6.62 2.33
C TYR A 11 6.19 8.12 2.30
N GLU A 12 5.58 8.89 1.41
CA GLU A 12 5.70 10.36 1.41
C GLU A 12 5.08 10.95 2.68
N LEU A 13 3.91 10.47 3.09
CA LEU A 13 3.24 10.89 4.31
C LEU A 13 4.06 10.54 5.56
N MET A 14 4.68 9.36 5.60
CA MET A 14 5.56 8.95 6.69
C MET A 14 6.77 9.87 6.82
N LEU A 15 7.41 10.26 5.72
CA LEU A 15 8.52 11.22 5.75
C LEU A 15 8.08 12.58 6.28
N LYS A 16 6.88 13.02 5.92
CA LYS A 16 6.34 14.33 6.32
C LYS A 16 5.96 14.40 7.79
N TYR A 17 5.35 13.34 8.34
CA TYR A 17 4.67 13.39 9.64
C TYR A 17 5.31 12.57 10.75
N LEU A 18 6.20 11.64 10.45
CA LEU A 18 6.80 10.76 11.44
C LEU A 18 8.32 10.85 11.46
N GLU A 19 8.84 10.75 12.66
CA GLU A 19 10.28 10.62 12.89
C GLU A 19 10.74 9.20 12.61
N ILE A 20 11.85 9.01 11.91
CA ILE A 20 12.42 7.70 11.58
C ILE A 20 12.58 6.83 12.83
N GLU A 21 13.00 7.43 13.96
CA GLU A 21 13.12 6.72 15.22
C GLU A 21 11.79 6.18 15.76
N LYS A 22 10.69 6.92 15.57
CA LYS A 22 9.35 6.43 15.95
C LYS A 22 8.94 5.24 15.11
N ILE A 23 9.24 5.29 13.81
CA ILE A 23 8.97 4.18 12.88
C ILE A 23 9.71 2.92 13.32
N ARG A 24 10.99 3.06 13.66
CA ARG A 24 11.81 1.95 14.14
C ARG A 24 11.25 1.34 15.43
N LYS A 25 10.97 2.14 16.45
CA LYS A 25 10.37 1.68 17.71
C LYS A 25 9.04 0.98 17.50
N PHE A 26 8.24 1.47 16.56
CA PHE A 26 6.96 0.88 16.24
C PHE A 26 7.10 -0.52 15.59
N LYS A 27 8.02 -0.67 14.65
CA LYS A 27 8.37 -1.97 14.06
C LYS A 27 8.87 -2.96 15.14
N GLU A 28 9.71 -2.47 16.06
CA GLU A 28 10.27 -3.27 17.16
C GLU A 28 9.21 -3.71 18.18
N SER A 29 8.09 -2.99 18.31
CA SER A 29 6.98 -3.37 19.21
C SER A 29 6.24 -4.65 18.79
N GLY A 30 6.43 -5.11 17.54
CA GLY A 30 5.82 -6.33 17.01
C GLY A 30 4.30 -6.29 16.83
N SER A 31 3.67 -5.13 17.04
CA SER A 31 2.20 -4.98 16.91
C SER A 31 1.73 -5.13 15.46
N ILE A 32 2.59 -4.77 14.51
CA ILE A 32 2.33 -4.87 13.08
C ILE A 32 3.58 -5.33 12.33
N ILE A 33 3.39 -6.12 11.28
CA ILE A 33 4.45 -6.44 10.32
C ILE A 33 4.11 -5.75 9.00
N PHE A 34 5.07 -4.97 8.49
CA PHE A 34 4.96 -4.37 7.18
C PHE A 34 5.48 -5.31 6.10
N TYR A 35 4.64 -5.48 5.11
CA TYR A 35 5.00 -6.16 3.86
C TYR A 35 5.03 -5.13 2.73
N GLY A 36 5.77 -5.42 1.70
CA GLY A 36 5.82 -4.61 0.48
C GLY A 36 5.57 -5.46 -0.75
N ALA A 37 5.31 -4.81 -1.87
CA ALA A 37 5.34 -5.42 -3.19
C ALA A 37 6.44 -4.76 -4.02
N ASP A 38 7.06 -5.53 -4.92
CA ASP A 38 8.15 -5.07 -5.78
C ASP A 38 7.72 -3.87 -6.66
N ILE A 39 6.45 -3.84 -7.06
CA ILE A 39 5.86 -2.73 -7.81
C ILE A 39 5.88 -1.42 -7.01
N ILE A 40 5.59 -1.45 -5.71
CA ILE A 40 5.66 -0.28 -4.83
C ILE A 40 7.09 0.24 -4.78
N ARG A 41 8.05 -0.66 -4.55
CA ARG A 41 9.47 -0.28 -4.50
C ARG A 41 9.97 0.26 -5.83
N LYS A 42 9.46 -0.25 -6.95
CA LYS A 42 9.74 0.26 -8.30
C LYS A 42 9.20 1.69 -8.45
N GLU A 43 7.96 1.95 -8.10
CA GLU A 43 7.36 3.30 -8.16
C GLU A 43 8.13 4.31 -7.30
N LEU A 44 8.53 3.95 -6.07
CA LEU A 44 9.38 4.79 -5.24
C LEU A 44 10.74 5.07 -5.90
N ARG A 45 11.31 4.10 -6.61
CA ARG A 45 12.56 4.24 -7.37
C ARG A 45 12.39 5.14 -8.59
N ASP A 46 11.22 5.17 -9.20
CA ASP A 46 10.92 5.99 -10.39
C ASP A 46 10.72 7.47 -10.04
N THR A 47 10.64 7.83 -8.74
CA THR A 47 10.72 9.21 -8.28
C THR A 47 11.98 9.89 -8.85
N PRO A 48 11.89 11.07 -9.51
CA PRO A 48 13.04 11.72 -10.12
C PRO A 48 14.19 11.94 -9.13
N LYS A 49 15.43 11.64 -9.56
CA LYS A 49 16.63 11.80 -8.70
C LYS A 49 16.85 13.23 -8.23
N THR A 50 16.38 14.20 -9.04
CA THR A 50 16.48 15.64 -8.74
C THR A 50 15.39 16.15 -7.83
N LYS A 51 14.31 15.38 -7.64
CA LYS A 51 13.20 15.78 -6.76
C LYS A 51 13.67 15.83 -5.31
N THR A 52 13.51 16.99 -4.69
CA THR A 52 13.79 17.20 -3.27
C THR A 52 12.50 17.35 -2.48
N GLY A 53 12.56 17.05 -1.20
CA GLY A 53 11.49 17.28 -0.24
C GLY A 53 12.04 17.96 1.00
N ILE A 54 11.19 18.68 1.69
CA ILE A 54 11.55 19.30 2.98
C ILE A 54 10.97 18.44 4.10
N VAL A 55 11.87 17.90 4.93
CA VAL A 55 11.52 17.11 6.10
C VAL A 55 12.21 17.74 7.30
N ARG A 56 11.45 18.26 8.28
CA ARG A 56 12.00 18.94 9.47
C ARG A 56 13.01 20.03 9.16
N ASN A 57 12.66 20.93 8.25
CA ASN A 57 13.52 22.02 7.79
C ASN A 57 14.84 21.56 7.14
N ARG A 58 14.94 20.30 6.74
CA ARG A 58 16.08 19.79 5.97
C ARG A 58 15.64 19.42 4.57
N ILE A 59 16.42 19.83 3.59
CA ILE A 59 16.22 19.43 2.19
C ILE A 59 16.82 18.04 2.02
N LEU A 60 15.99 17.07 1.60
CA LEU A 60 16.41 15.70 1.32
C LEU A 60 16.15 15.35 -0.13
N ARG A 61 16.96 14.48 -0.69
CA ARG A 61 16.66 13.81 -1.96
C ARG A 61 15.51 12.85 -1.74
N LEU A 62 14.33 13.20 -2.25
CA LEU A 62 13.07 12.51 -1.94
C LEU A 62 13.14 11.01 -2.24
N ARG A 63 13.62 10.63 -3.43
CA ARG A 63 13.77 9.23 -3.82
C ARG A 63 14.57 8.39 -2.80
N SER A 64 15.72 8.90 -2.37
CA SER A 64 16.57 8.17 -1.41
C SER A 64 15.90 8.06 -0.04
N ALA A 65 15.21 9.11 0.39
CA ALA A 65 14.49 9.13 1.64
C ALA A 65 13.29 8.14 1.63
N LEU A 66 12.53 8.11 0.55
CA LEU A 66 11.40 7.17 0.36
C LEU A 66 11.87 5.72 0.38
N LEU A 67 12.94 5.40 -0.36
CA LEU A 67 13.51 4.05 -0.39
C LEU A 67 14.06 3.65 0.99
N LEU A 68 14.69 4.58 1.72
CA LEU A 68 15.15 4.31 3.08
C LEU A 68 13.99 3.96 4.01
N VAL A 69 12.89 4.70 3.97
CA VAL A 69 11.70 4.41 4.79
C VAL A 69 11.08 3.07 4.39
N TYR A 70 10.98 2.79 3.09
CA TYR A 70 10.51 1.50 2.60
C TYR A 70 11.38 0.35 3.14
N ASP A 71 12.68 0.41 2.94
CA ASP A 71 13.61 -0.64 3.36
C ASP A 71 13.62 -0.80 4.90
N LEU A 72 13.45 0.29 5.66
CA LEU A 72 13.33 0.25 7.11
C LEU A 72 12.06 -0.48 7.58
N LEU A 73 10.92 -0.21 6.95
CA LEU A 73 9.64 -0.80 7.32
C LEU A 73 9.51 -2.24 6.83
N VAL A 74 9.71 -2.45 5.54
CA VAL A 74 9.47 -3.72 4.86
C VAL A 74 10.64 -4.70 5.06
N GLY A 75 11.88 -4.23 4.91
CA GLY A 75 13.06 -5.08 5.00
C GLY A 75 12.99 -6.25 4.02
N LYS A 76 13.05 -7.47 4.55
CA LYS A 76 12.98 -8.72 3.76
C LYS A 76 11.55 -9.18 3.44
N HIS A 77 10.53 -8.53 3.96
CA HIS A 77 9.12 -8.90 3.78
C HIS A 77 8.53 -8.33 2.48
N GLN A 78 9.25 -8.43 1.38
CA GLN A 78 8.80 -7.98 0.07
C GLN A 78 8.32 -9.15 -0.77
N TYR A 79 7.09 -9.04 -1.29
CA TYR A 79 6.54 -9.95 -2.28
C TYR A 79 6.91 -9.51 -3.70
N GLN A 80 7.07 -10.48 -4.58
CA GLN A 80 7.07 -10.27 -6.03
C GLN A 80 5.64 -10.39 -6.53
N ILE A 81 5.24 -9.54 -7.46
CA ILE A 81 3.97 -9.71 -8.14
C ILE A 81 4.07 -10.94 -9.05
N ASP A 82 3.51 -12.03 -8.59
CA ASP A 82 3.50 -13.30 -9.30
C ASP A 82 2.37 -13.39 -10.35
N GLN A 83 2.32 -14.51 -11.06
CA GLN A 83 1.29 -14.75 -12.06
C GLN A 83 -0.11 -14.78 -11.43
N LYS A 84 -0.27 -15.35 -10.24
CA LYS A 84 -1.56 -15.45 -9.55
C LYS A 84 -2.09 -14.06 -9.18
N SER A 85 -1.24 -13.21 -8.60
CA SER A 85 -1.59 -11.82 -8.29
C SER A 85 -1.91 -11.01 -9.55
N SER A 86 -1.18 -11.23 -10.64
CA SER A 86 -1.43 -10.56 -11.91
C SER A 86 -2.77 -10.98 -12.53
N GLN A 87 -3.09 -12.26 -12.54
CA GLN A 87 -4.37 -12.76 -13.03
C GLN A 87 -5.54 -12.24 -12.20
N LEU A 88 -5.42 -12.27 -10.88
CA LEU A 88 -6.44 -11.74 -9.99
C LEU A 88 -6.67 -10.23 -10.20
N ALA A 89 -5.59 -9.46 -10.45
CA ALA A 89 -5.71 -8.04 -10.78
C ALA A 89 -6.45 -7.81 -12.12
N ASP A 90 -6.25 -8.68 -13.10
CA ASP A 90 -7.00 -8.63 -14.36
C ASP A 90 -8.49 -8.94 -14.15
N GLU A 91 -8.82 -9.90 -13.29
CA GLU A 91 -10.20 -10.20 -12.90
C GLU A 91 -10.85 -9.02 -12.17
N TYR A 92 -10.13 -8.35 -11.27
CA TYR A 92 -10.60 -7.11 -10.64
C TYR A 92 -10.91 -6.04 -11.68
N TYR A 93 -10.04 -5.88 -12.70
CA TYR A 93 -10.28 -4.89 -13.74
C TYR A 93 -11.52 -5.22 -14.58
N ILE A 94 -11.73 -6.47 -14.91
CA ILE A 94 -12.94 -6.91 -15.64
C ILE A 94 -14.20 -6.58 -14.80
N ALA A 95 -14.21 -6.95 -13.52
CA ALA A 95 -15.33 -6.67 -12.62
C ALA A 95 -15.53 -5.15 -12.44
N TYR A 96 -14.44 -4.38 -12.30
CA TYR A 96 -14.47 -2.92 -12.23
C TYR A 96 -15.14 -2.29 -13.45
N LYS A 97 -14.84 -2.80 -14.67
CA LYS A 97 -15.49 -2.31 -15.90
C LYS A 97 -16.98 -2.66 -15.95
N VAL A 98 -17.37 -3.85 -15.49
CA VAL A 98 -18.78 -4.24 -15.36
C VAL A 98 -19.55 -3.31 -14.41
N LEU A 99 -18.88 -2.83 -13.37
CA LEU A 99 -19.41 -1.87 -12.40
C LEU A 99 -19.33 -0.40 -12.86
N ASN A 100 -19.16 -0.17 -14.17
CA ASN A 100 -19.03 1.16 -14.80
C ASN A 100 -17.78 1.95 -14.39
N GLY A 101 -16.73 1.28 -13.97
CA GLY A 101 -15.44 1.92 -13.72
C GLY A 101 -14.89 2.60 -14.97
N LYS A 102 -14.46 3.86 -14.85
CA LYS A 102 -14.12 4.71 -16.00
C LYS A 102 -12.62 4.77 -16.29
N ILE A 103 -11.77 4.45 -15.30
CA ILE A 103 -10.32 4.60 -15.43
C ILE A 103 -9.75 3.54 -16.38
N PRO A 104 -8.83 3.90 -17.29
CA PRO A 104 -8.14 2.96 -18.17
C PRO A 104 -7.29 1.96 -17.38
N LYS A 105 -7.03 0.78 -17.99
CA LYS A 105 -6.30 -0.30 -17.34
C LYS A 105 -4.87 0.10 -16.96
N ASP A 106 -4.17 0.78 -17.82
CA ASP A 106 -2.79 1.23 -17.64
C ASP A 106 -2.62 2.19 -16.46
N GLU A 107 -3.67 2.95 -16.12
CA GLU A 107 -3.65 3.88 -14.98
C GLU A 107 -3.98 3.22 -13.63
N ILE A 108 -4.70 2.08 -13.61
CA ILE A 108 -5.23 1.49 -12.37
C ILE A 108 -4.67 0.09 -12.06
N ILE A 109 -4.08 -0.58 -13.05
CA ILE A 109 -3.70 -1.99 -12.91
C ILE A 109 -2.63 -2.23 -11.83
N ASN A 110 -1.78 -1.25 -11.57
CA ASN A 110 -0.78 -1.34 -10.50
C ASN A 110 -1.43 -1.39 -9.13
N ASP A 111 -2.43 -0.54 -8.89
CA ASP A 111 -3.22 -0.57 -7.66
C ASP A 111 -3.90 -1.91 -7.46
N PHE A 112 -4.50 -2.44 -8.53
CA PHE A 112 -5.16 -3.74 -8.49
C PHE A 112 -4.17 -4.89 -8.23
N LYS A 113 -2.95 -4.84 -8.75
CA LYS A 113 -1.89 -5.79 -8.43
C LYS A 113 -1.46 -5.74 -6.97
N ILE A 114 -1.40 -4.55 -6.38
CA ILE A 114 -1.09 -4.39 -4.95
C ILE A 114 -2.19 -5.04 -4.10
N VAL A 115 -3.47 -4.77 -4.40
CA VAL A 115 -4.61 -5.38 -3.70
C VAL A 115 -4.66 -6.89 -3.92
N ALA A 116 -4.42 -7.36 -5.14
CA ALA A 116 -4.36 -8.79 -5.47
C ALA A 116 -3.25 -9.50 -4.69
N CYS A 117 -2.05 -8.92 -4.65
CA CYS A 117 -0.95 -9.41 -3.84
C CYS A 117 -1.34 -9.51 -2.35
N ALA A 118 -1.99 -8.49 -1.82
CA ALA A 118 -2.48 -8.49 -0.44
C ALA A 118 -3.50 -9.63 -0.20
N SER A 119 -4.44 -9.85 -1.12
CA SER A 119 -5.44 -10.91 -1.01
C SER A 119 -4.83 -12.31 -1.13
N VAL A 120 -3.94 -12.53 -2.11
CA VAL A 120 -3.26 -13.83 -2.33
C VAL A 120 -2.41 -14.24 -1.13
N HIS A 121 -1.77 -13.27 -0.47
CA HIS A 121 -0.91 -13.51 0.69
C HIS A 121 -1.61 -13.32 2.04
N ASP A 122 -2.95 -13.22 2.04
CA ASP A 122 -3.78 -13.10 3.25
C ASP A 122 -3.30 -11.97 4.17
N ILE A 123 -3.01 -10.81 3.58
CA ILE A 123 -2.65 -9.59 4.31
C ILE A 123 -3.91 -9.02 4.98
N ASP A 124 -3.76 -8.55 6.23
CA ASP A 124 -4.91 -8.07 6.98
C ASP A 124 -5.34 -6.67 6.56
N VAL A 125 -4.38 -5.79 6.31
CA VAL A 125 -4.63 -4.35 6.11
C VAL A 125 -3.85 -3.80 4.94
N LEU A 126 -4.50 -3.00 4.11
CA LEU A 126 -3.87 -2.16 3.10
C LEU A 126 -4.05 -0.70 3.50
N VAL A 127 -2.92 0.03 3.58
CA VAL A 127 -2.92 1.44 4.01
C VAL A 127 -2.79 2.34 2.79
N SER A 128 -3.86 3.05 2.44
CA SER A 128 -3.90 3.96 1.30
C SER A 128 -4.86 5.13 1.54
N ASN A 129 -4.56 6.27 0.95
CA ASN A 129 -5.49 7.42 0.85
C ASN A 129 -6.00 7.64 -0.59
N ASP A 130 -5.71 6.74 -1.50
CA ASP A 130 -6.13 6.88 -2.90
C ASP A 130 -7.60 6.51 -3.09
N ASN A 131 -8.47 7.49 -2.86
CA ASN A 131 -9.90 7.35 -3.08
C ASN A 131 -10.33 7.46 -4.55
N LYS A 132 -9.40 7.81 -5.44
CA LYS A 132 -9.71 8.00 -6.87
C LYS A 132 -9.61 6.69 -7.64
N THR A 133 -8.61 5.89 -7.37
CA THR A 133 -8.35 4.63 -8.07
C THR A 133 -8.51 3.44 -7.15
N MET A 134 -7.58 3.19 -6.26
CA MET A 134 -7.53 2.00 -5.40
C MET A 134 -8.76 1.84 -4.50
N LEU A 135 -9.23 2.93 -3.90
CA LEU A 135 -10.31 2.90 -2.91
C LEU A 135 -11.64 3.44 -3.46
N SER A 136 -11.78 3.59 -4.77
CA SER A 136 -13.06 3.99 -5.36
C SER A 136 -14.17 2.98 -5.03
N PRO A 137 -15.45 3.39 -4.96
CA PRO A 137 -16.56 2.48 -4.68
C PRO A 137 -16.60 1.29 -5.65
N GLU A 138 -16.34 1.52 -6.94
CA GLU A 138 -16.30 0.50 -7.98
C GLU A 138 -15.16 -0.48 -7.76
N SER A 139 -13.97 0.03 -7.42
CA SER A 139 -12.79 -0.79 -7.14
C SER A 139 -13.04 -1.72 -5.93
N LYS A 140 -13.54 -1.16 -4.81
CA LYS A 140 -13.85 -1.96 -3.61
C LYS A 140 -14.90 -3.04 -3.88
N LYS A 141 -15.94 -2.72 -4.65
CA LYS A 141 -16.95 -3.72 -5.05
C LYS A 141 -16.33 -4.81 -5.93
N ALA A 142 -15.47 -4.44 -6.87
CA ALA A 142 -14.76 -5.39 -7.72
C ALA A 142 -13.89 -6.35 -6.89
N TYR A 143 -13.09 -5.83 -5.95
CA TYR A 143 -12.27 -6.66 -5.06
C TYR A 143 -13.12 -7.67 -4.27
N ASN A 144 -14.19 -7.19 -3.64
CA ASN A 144 -15.05 -8.04 -2.82
C ASN A 144 -15.70 -9.15 -3.66
N SER A 145 -16.29 -8.81 -4.81
CA SER A 145 -16.97 -9.79 -5.67
C SER A 145 -16.01 -10.85 -6.20
N VAL A 146 -14.83 -10.45 -6.69
CA VAL A 146 -13.86 -11.38 -7.26
C VAL A 146 -13.21 -12.23 -6.16
N ASN A 147 -12.87 -11.63 -5.01
CA ASN A 147 -12.30 -12.39 -3.89
C ASN A 147 -13.29 -13.41 -3.32
N GLU A 148 -14.58 -13.09 -3.25
CA GLU A 148 -15.62 -14.03 -2.83
C GLU A 148 -15.66 -15.26 -3.74
N ILE A 149 -15.65 -15.05 -5.07
CA ILE A 149 -15.62 -16.14 -6.05
C ILE A 149 -14.35 -17.00 -5.90
N ASN A 150 -13.20 -16.35 -5.69
CA ASN A 150 -11.90 -17.02 -5.56
C ASN A 150 -11.64 -17.54 -4.14
N LYS A 151 -12.56 -17.38 -3.18
CA LYS A 151 -12.41 -17.75 -1.77
C LYS A 151 -11.18 -17.12 -1.11
N LEU A 152 -10.90 -15.88 -1.46
CA LEU A 152 -9.83 -15.07 -0.91
C LEU A 152 -10.39 -14.02 0.07
N LYS A 153 -9.57 -13.65 1.04
CA LYS A 153 -9.88 -12.52 1.94
C LYS A 153 -9.56 -11.21 1.23
N THR A 154 -10.51 -10.27 1.26
CA THR A 154 -10.21 -8.88 0.92
C THR A 154 -9.56 -8.20 2.13
N PRO A 155 -8.41 -7.51 1.97
CA PRO A 155 -7.79 -6.78 3.07
C PRO A 155 -8.69 -5.64 3.55
N ASP A 156 -8.60 -5.29 4.82
CA ASP A 156 -9.19 -4.05 5.33
C ASP A 156 -8.44 -2.85 4.75
N PHE A 157 -9.18 -1.82 4.33
CA PHE A 157 -8.58 -0.59 3.81
C PHE A 157 -8.65 0.49 4.89
N ILE A 158 -7.50 1.01 5.29
CA ILE A 158 -7.40 2.12 6.24
C ILE A 158 -6.64 3.30 5.66
N GLY A 159 -7.06 4.52 6.03
CA GLY A 159 -6.34 5.74 5.65
C GLY A 159 -5.14 6.02 6.55
N PHE A 160 -4.30 6.96 6.11
CA PHE A 160 -3.10 7.35 6.88
C PHE A 160 -3.42 7.92 8.26
N GLU A 161 -4.51 8.67 8.40
CA GLU A 161 -4.91 9.23 9.71
C GLU A 161 -5.34 8.14 10.70
N GLU A 162 -6.06 7.15 10.23
CA GLU A 162 -6.45 5.98 11.02
C GLU A 162 -5.21 5.16 11.40
N PHE A 163 -4.32 4.95 10.46
CA PHE A 163 -3.03 4.32 10.71
C PHE A 163 -2.20 5.09 11.76
N LYS A 164 -2.18 6.43 11.72
CA LYS A 164 -1.51 7.24 12.76
C LYS A 164 -2.11 7.05 14.16
N LYS A 165 -3.43 6.89 14.26
CA LYS A 165 -4.09 6.58 15.54
C LYS A 165 -3.60 5.23 16.07
N PHE A 166 -3.51 4.22 15.21
CA PHE A 166 -2.94 2.92 15.56
C PHE A 166 -1.49 3.06 16.07
N LEU A 167 -0.64 3.85 15.38
CA LEU A 167 0.75 4.12 15.80
C LEU A 167 0.87 4.81 17.15
N ARG A 168 -0.16 5.52 17.61
CA ARG A 168 -0.20 6.18 18.92
C ARG A 168 -0.71 5.27 20.03
N GLY A 169 -0.90 3.98 19.78
CA GLY A 169 -1.37 3.01 20.77
C GLY A 169 -2.90 3.00 20.95
N VAL A 170 -3.64 3.65 20.05
CA VAL A 170 -5.09 3.51 20.00
C VAL A 170 -5.40 2.20 19.30
N LYS A 171 -6.02 1.23 20.00
CA LYS A 171 -6.51 -0.01 19.38
C LYS A 171 -7.51 0.37 18.28
N LEU A 172 -7.35 -0.22 17.10
CA LEU A 172 -8.40 -0.26 16.08
C LEU A 172 -9.46 -1.24 16.62
N ASP A 173 -10.62 -0.73 16.95
CA ASP A 173 -11.82 -1.54 17.24
C ASP A 173 -12.43 -2.06 15.95
#